data_0e69b3285e0dbfdd07d78c0dcac079c8
#
_entry.id   0e69b3285e0dbfdd07d78c0dcac079c8
#
_cell.length_a   1.000
_cell.length_b   1.000
_cell.length_c   1.000
_cell.angle_alpha   90.00
_cell.angle_beta   90.00
_cell.angle_gamma   90.00
#
_symmetry.space_group_name_H-M   'P 1'
#
loop_
_entity.id
_entity.type
_entity.pdbx_description
1 polymer ?
#
loop_
_entity_poly.entity_id
_entity_poly.type
_entity_poly.pdbx_seq_one_letter_code
_entity_poly.pdbx_strand_id
1 'polypeptide(L)'
;MIQASELILNPDGSIYHLNLKPENIAKDIIFVGDQDRVEKITASFDSVEFSTQKREFKTQTGLYKGKRITVISTGIGPDNIDIVLNELDALVNIDFESRKIKDQLTSLNIIRIGTSGSLQPNIPVDSVVMSEYAIGLDNMLRSYCIDSVSIPEIEMAFIKQTNWDVQKGKPYVIRSSEILKNQFDSSEIHKGFTATAGGFYGPQGRILRLDIQDSHLNQKIDQFEFDGIQITNLEMETAAIYGLAALLGHRAISLNAIIANRANGTFSNKPYETIDNLIRYTLEKLV
;
A
#
# COMPACT_ATOMS: atom_id res chain seq x y z
N MET A 1 -14.94 -16.42 -20.94
CA MET A 1 -15.93 -15.52 -20.28
C MET A 1 -15.81 -15.73 -18.77
N ILE A 2 -15.60 -14.65 -18.01
CA ILE A 2 -15.50 -14.69 -16.54
C ILE A 2 -16.88 -14.93 -15.96
N GLN A 3 -17.02 -15.87 -15.02
CA GLN A 3 -18.33 -16.23 -14.43
C GLN A 3 -18.89 -15.07 -13.57
N ALA A 4 -20.22 -15.09 -13.36
CA ALA A 4 -20.87 -14.07 -12.53
C ALA A 4 -20.45 -14.12 -11.06
N SER A 5 -20.04 -15.30 -10.57
CA SER A 5 -19.50 -15.50 -9.24
C SER A 5 -18.08 -14.94 -9.05
N GLU A 6 -17.35 -14.73 -10.15
CA GLU A 6 -15.97 -14.20 -10.13
C GLU A 6 -15.96 -12.67 -10.33
N LEU A 7 -16.62 -12.18 -11.39
CA LEU A 7 -16.81 -10.76 -11.65
C LEU A 7 -18.19 -10.35 -11.16
N ILE A 8 -18.30 -9.92 -9.91
CA ILE A 8 -19.57 -9.54 -9.30
C ILE A 8 -19.85 -8.06 -9.60
N LEU A 9 -21.02 -7.78 -10.16
CA LEU A 9 -21.49 -6.43 -10.45
C LEU A 9 -22.76 -6.12 -9.67
N ASN A 10 -22.91 -4.85 -9.28
CA ASN A 10 -24.14 -4.32 -8.72
C ASN A 10 -25.21 -4.19 -9.80
N PRO A 11 -26.51 -4.04 -9.45
CA PRO A 11 -27.60 -3.90 -10.42
C PRO A 11 -27.45 -2.72 -11.40
N ASP A 12 -26.71 -1.67 -11.00
CA ASP A 12 -26.43 -0.50 -11.82
C ASP A 12 -25.20 -0.67 -12.75
N GLY A 13 -24.58 -1.86 -12.74
CA GLY A 13 -23.39 -2.21 -13.52
C GLY A 13 -22.05 -1.76 -12.91
N SER A 14 -22.04 -1.17 -11.71
CA SER A 14 -20.81 -0.88 -10.99
C SER A 14 -20.18 -2.13 -10.40
N ILE A 15 -18.85 -2.12 -10.18
CA ILE A 15 -18.16 -3.23 -9.52
C ILE A 15 -18.57 -3.34 -8.05
N TYR A 16 -18.55 -4.56 -7.51
CA TYR A 16 -19.32 -4.89 -6.31
C TYR A 16 -18.90 -4.15 -5.04
N HIS A 17 -17.62 -4.17 -4.66
CA HIS A 17 -17.19 -3.57 -3.40
C HIS A 17 -16.92 -2.07 -3.53
N LEU A 18 -16.21 -1.65 -4.57
CA LEU A 18 -15.83 -0.24 -4.75
C LEU A 18 -17.00 0.63 -5.23
N ASN A 19 -18.07 0.04 -5.77
CA ASN A 19 -19.23 0.77 -6.32
C ASN A 19 -18.80 1.79 -7.40
N LEU A 20 -17.88 1.37 -8.27
CA LEU A 20 -17.27 2.18 -9.33
C LEU A 20 -17.59 1.60 -10.70
N LYS A 21 -17.57 2.48 -11.71
CA LYS A 21 -17.58 2.15 -13.13
C LYS A 21 -16.25 2.59 -13.77
N PRO A 22 -15.89 2.07 -14.95
CA PRO A 22 -14.62 2.41 -15.61
C PRO A 22 -14.35 3.92 -15.75
N GLU A 23 -15.40 4.70 -16.06
CA GLU A 23 -15.32 6.15 -16.22
C GLU A 23 -15.08 6.92 -14.92
N ASN A 24 -15.30 6.29 -13.76
CA ASN A 24 -15.19 6.96 -12.47
C ASN A 24 -13.76 7.11 -11.96
N ILE A 25 -12.78 6.41 -12.56
CA ILE A 25 -11.39 6.43 -12.09
C ILE A 25 -10.43 7.12 -13.05
N ALA A 26 -9.37 7.67 -12.50
CA ALA A 26 -8.23 8.20 -13.25
C ALA A 26 -7.12 7.15 -13.38
N LYS A 27 -6.11 7.44 -14.21
CA LYS A 27 -4.92 6.59 -14.35
C LYS A 27 -4.00 6.66 -13.11
N ASP A 28 -3.91 7.84 -12.50
CA ASP A 28 -3.16 8.08 -11.26
C ASP A 28 -4.11 7.98 -10.08
N ILE A 29 -3.83 7.04 -9.17
CA ILE A 29 -4.71 6.71 -8.05
C ILE A 29 -3.91 6.83 -6.74
N ILE A 30 -4.43 7.62 -5.81
CA ILE A 30 -3.88 7.75 -4.46
C ILE A 30 -4.65 6.82 -3.53
N PHE A 31 -3.93 5.92 -2.84
CA PHE A 31 -4.46 5.07 -1.78
C PHE A 31 -4.21 5.67 -0.41
N VAL A 32 -5.23 5.66 0.42
CA VAL A 32 -5.16 6.00 1.84
C VAL A 32 -5.87 4.95 2.67
N GLY A 33 -5.47 4.75 3.93
CA GLY A 33 -6.16 3.80 4.82
C GLY A 33 -7.46 4.35 5.41
N ASP A 34 -7.56 5.67 5.54
CA ASP A 34 -8.60 6.37 6.25
C ASP A 34 -9.53 7.12 5.28
N GLN A 35 -10.85 6.96 5.45
CA GLN A 35 -11.88 7.63 4.65
C GLN A 35 -11.81 9.16 4.74
N ASP A 36 -11.51 9.70 5.92
CA ASP A 36 -11.43 11.15 6.13
C ASP A 36 -10.24 11.77 5.38
N ARG A 37 -9.19 10.99 5.13
CA ARG A 37 -8.04 11.42 4.34
C ARG A 37 -8.38 11.60 2.86
N VAL A 38 -9.40 10.93 2.34
CA VAL A 38 -9.88 11.14 0.96
C VAL A 38 -10.31 12.60 0.78
N GLU A 39 -11.21 13.10 1.63
CA GLU A 39 -11.67 14.48 1.56
C GLU A 39 -10.56 15.49 1.83
N LYS A 40 -9.65 15.16 2.74
CA LYS A 40 -8.50 16.00 3.06
C LYS A 40 -7.59 16.22 1.85
N ILE A 41 -7.37 15.19 1.02
CA ILE A 41 -6.59 15.31 -0.23
C ILE A 41 -7.38 16.09 -1.27
N THR A 42 -8.64 15.72 -1.49
CA THR A 42 -9.46 16.30 -2.56
C THR A 42 -9.93 17.71 -2.26
N ALA A 43 -9.83 18.19 -1.01
CA ALA A 43 -10.01 19.60 -0.67
C ALA A 43 -9.01 20.54 -1.39
N SER A 44 -7.88 20.00 -1.89
CA SER A 44 -6.90 20.74 -2.69
C SER A 44 -7.19 20.68 -4.20
N PHE A 45 -8.22 19.96 -4.62
CA PHE A 45 -8.54 19.79 -6.04
C PHE A 45 -9.27 21.03 -6.60
N ASP A 46 -9.06 21.30 -7.88
CA ASP A 46 -9.78 22.37 -8.61
C ASP A 46 -11.28 22.05 -8.67
N SER A 47 -11.62 20.76 -8.82
CA SER A 47 -12.99 20.25 -8.83
C SER A 47 -13.03 18.77 -8.46
N VAL A 48 -14.10 18.34 -7.81
CA VAL A 48 -14.43 16.92 -7.62
C VAL A 48 -15.54 16.55 -8.60
N GLU A 49 -15.24 15.64 -9.53
CA GLU A 49 -16.16 15.21 -10.59
C GLU A 49 -17.06 14.06 -10.17
N PHE A 50 -16.55 13.20 -9.29
CA PHE A 50 -17.25 11.99 -8.85
C PHE A 50 -16.94 11.70 -7.37
N SER A 51 -17.93 11.22 -6.64
CA SER A 51 -17.78 10.78 -5.24
C SER A 51 -18.72 9.62 -4.96
N THR A 52 -18.20 8.57 -4.33
CA THR A 52 -19.00 7.45 -3.81
C THR A 52 -18.37 6.89 -2.55
N GLN A 53 -19.18 6.22 -1.75
CA GLN A 53 -18.71 5.49 -0.56
C GLN A 53 -19.53 4.22 -0.40
N LYS A 54 -18.85 3.10 -0.20
CA LYS A 54 -19.46 1.83 0.15
C LYS A 54 -18.55 1.12 1.13
N ARG A 55 -19.04 0.80 2.31
CA ARG A 55 -18.25 0.24 3.43
C ARG A 55 -17.06 1.17 3.77
N GLU A 56 -15.85 0.62 3.91
CA GLU A 56 -14.59 1.35 4.13
C GLU A 56 -14.05 2.03 2.87
N PHE A 57 -14.57 1.68 1.70
CA PHE A 57 -14.11 2.20 0.41
C PHE A 57 -14.82 3.52 0.07
N LYS A 58 -14.15 4.64 0.26
CA LYS A 58 -14.58 5.96 -0.17
C LYS A 58 -13.72 6.39 -1.34
N THR A 59 -14.34 6.79 -2.43
CA THR A 59 -13.65 7.22 -3.65
C THR A 59 -14.09 8.61 -4.05
N GLN A 60 -13.12 9.47 -4.34
CA GLN A 60 -13.35 10.74 -5.00
C GLN A 60 -12.39 10.88 -6.19
N THR A 61 -12.91 11.33 -7.32
CA THR A 61 -12.14 11.62 -8.54
C THR A 61 -12.38 13.06 -8.95
N GLY A 62 -11.31 13.74 -9.35
CA GLY A 62 -11.40 15.14 -9.76
C GLY A 62 -10.12 15.65 -10.40
N LEU A 63 -10.03 16.97 -10.56
CA LEU A 63 -8.90 17.66 -11.16
C LEU A 63 -8.05 18.35 -10.11
N TYR A 64 -6.74 18.15 -10.17
CA TYR A 64 -5.74 18.91 -9.44
C TYR A 64 -4.76 19.54 -10.43
N LYS A 65 -4.73 20.87 -10.54
CA LYS A 65 -3.94 21.61 -11.54
C LYS A 65 -4.13 21.06 -12.96
N GLY A 66 -5.40 20.75 -13.30
CA GLY A 66 -5.79 20.22 -14.60
C GLY A 66 -5.51 18.73 -14.81
N LYS A 67 -4.86 18.04 -13.89
CA LYS A 67 -4.62 16.59 -13.95
C LYS A 67 -5.71 15.82 -13.21
N ARG A 68 -6.30 14.82 -13.88
CA ARG A 68 -7.32 13.96 -13.28
C ARG A 68 -6.68 12.93 -12.36
N ILE A 69 -7.10 12.88 -11.10
CA ILE A 69 -6.60 12.00 -10.04
C ILE A 69 -7.78 11.37 -9.31
N THR A 70 -7.65 10.12 -8.95
CA THR A 70 -8.58 9.40 -8.07
C THR A 70 -7.95 9.21 -6.70
N VAL A 71 -8.71 9.42 -5.63
CA VAL A 71 -8.31 9.11 -4.26
C VAL A 71 -9.27 8.07 -3.71
N ILE A 72 -8.72 6.98 -3.16
CA ILE A 72 -9.50 5.85 -2.62
C ILE A 72 -9.02 5.52 -1.21
N SER A 73 -9.95 5.42 -0.26
CA SER A 73 -9.65 4.74 1.02
C SER A 73 -9.75 3.23 0.83
N THR A 74 -8.73 2.53 1.29
CA THR A 74 -8.66 1.07 1.21
C THR A 74 -9.12 0.38 2.49
N GLY A 75 -9.30 1.13 3.59
CA GLY A 75 -9.35 0.52 4.91
C GLY A 75 -7.96 0.04 5.34
N ILE A 76 -7.91 -0.88 6.29
CA ILE A 76 -6.69 -1.41 6.91
C ILE A 76 -6.53 -2.89 6.57
N GLY A 77 -5.31 -3.28 6.20
CA GLY A 77 -4.91 -4.67 6.04
C GLY A 77 -4.81 -5.18 4.60
N PRO A 78 -4.06 -6.26 4.38
CA PRO A 78 -3.76 -6.79 3.04
C PRO A 78 -4.98 -7.41 2.35
N ASP A 79 -5.94 -7.93 3.09
CA ASP A 79 -7.20 -8.48 2.59
C ASP A 79 -8.06 -7.42 1.89
N ASN A 80 -8.12 -6.21 2.42
CA ASN A 80 -8.76 -5.08 1.75
C ASN A 80 -8.03 -4.69 0.46
N ILE A 81 -6.70 -4.75 0.45
CA ILE A 81 -5.88 -4.47 -0.74
C ILE A 81 -6.16 -5.49 -1.85
N ASP A 82 -6.38 -6.76 -1.49
CA ASP A 82 -6.78 -7.79 -2.44
C ASP A 82 -8.07 -7.40 -3.19
N ILE A 83 -9.09 -6.96 -2.46
CA ILE A 83 -10.35 -6.48 -3.05
C ILE A 83 -10.11 -5.27 -3.96
N VAL A 84 -9.45 -4.24 -3.43
CA VAL A 84 -9.31 -2.95 -4.11
C VAL A 84 -8.53 -3.08 -5.42
N LEU A 85 -7.39 -3.79 -5.43
CA LEU A 85 -6.56 -3.90 -6.62
C LEU A 85 -7.16 -4.81 -7.68
N ASN A 86 -7.79 -5.93 -7.31
CA ASN A 86 -8.48 -6.76 -8.29
C ASN A 86 -9.69 -6.04 -8.91
N GLU A 87 -10.45 -5.28 -8.12
CA GLU A 87 -11.59 -4.53 -8.66
C GLU A 87 -11.15 -3.33 -9.51
N LEU A 88 -10.06 -2.63 -9.17
CA LEU A 88 -9.49 -1.57 -10.00
C LEU A 88 -8.93 -2.09 -11.32
N ASP A 89 -8.25 -3.23 -11.30
CA ASP A 89 -7.80 -3.89 -12.53
C ASP A 89 -9.00 -4.28 -13.40
N ALA A 90 -10.04 -4.85 -12.81
CA ALA A 90 -11.24 -5.23 -13.54
C ALA A 90 -11.90 -4.03 -14.23
N LEU A 91 -11.95 -2.86 -13.59
CA LEU A 91 -12.50 -1.63 -14.19
C LEU A 91 -11.77 -1.22 -15.48
N VAL A 92 -10.46 -1.39 -15.54
CA VAL A 92 -9.66 -0.93 -16.68
C VAL A 92 -9.37 -2.03 -17.70
N ASN A 93 -9.32 -3.30 -17.28
CA ASN A 93 -8.80 -4.41 -18.09
C ASN A 93 -9.84 -5.50 -18.40
N ILE A 94 -11.05 -5.40 -17.87
CA ILE A 94 -12.14 -6.32 -18.21
C ILE A 94 -13.28 -5.53 -18.87
N ASP A 95 -13.82 -6.07 -19.96
CA ASP A 95 -15.06 -5.60 -20.55
C ASP A 95 -16.23 -6.23 -19.79
N PHE A 96 -17.04 -5.39 -19.14
CA PHE A 96 -18.11 -5.86 -18.25
C PHE A 96 -19.31 -6.48 -18.98
N GLU A 97 -19.54 -6.09 -20.25
CA GLU A 97 -20.63 -6.64 -21.05
C GLU A 97 -20.28 -8.05 -21.56
N SER A 98 -19.11 -8.18 -22.21
CA SER A 98 -18.65 -9.46 -22.74
C SER A 98 -18.01 -10.36 -21.66
N ARG A 99 -17.67 -9.80 -20.49
CA ARG A 99 -16.98 -10.45 -19.38
C ARG A 99 -15.67 -11.11 -19.82
N LYS A 100 -14.89 -10.41 -20.65
CA LYS A 100 -13.60 -10.86 -21.17
C LYS A 100 -12.51 -9.85 -20.81
N ILE A 101 -11.30 -10.34 -20.66
CA ILE A 101 -10.11 -9.50 -20.57
C ILE A 101 -9.96 -8.74 -21.90
N LYS A 102 -9.67 -7.45 -21.84
CA LYS A 102 -9.43 -6.59 -23.01
C LYS A 102 -8.12 -6.97 -23.71
N ASP A 103 -8.08 -6.84 -25.04
CA ASP A 103 -6.85 -7.12 -25.81
C ASP A 103 -5.73 -6.14 -25.50
N GLN A 104 -6.06 -4.89 -25.15
CA GLN A 104 -5.11 -3.85 -24.74
C GLN A 104 -5.29 -3.57 -23.25
N LEU A 105 -4.27 -3.91 -22.47
CA LEU A 105 -4.28 -3.70 -21.02
C LEU A 105 -3.81 -2.28 -20.66
N THR A 106 -4.47 -1.71 -19.67
CA THR A 106 -4.16 -0.40 -19.10
C THR A 106 -3.39 -0.59 -17.80
N SER A 107 -2.23 0.08 -17.68
CA SER A 107 -1.45 0.13 -16.45
C SER A 107 -1.83 1.38 -15.64
N LEU A 108 -2.24 1.19 -14.40
CA LEU A 108 -2.51 2.24 -13.42
C LEU A 108 -1.24 2.63 -12.67
N ASN A 109 -1.17 3.86 -12.18
CA ASN A 109 -0.16 4.32 -11.23
C ASN A 109 -0.81 4.44 -9.85
N ILE A 110 -0.30 3.72 -8.87
CA ILE A 110 -0.85 3.63 -7.52
C ILE A 110 0.15 4.23 -6.54
N ILE A 111 -0.26 5.28 -5.86
CA ILE A 111 0.56 6.00 -4.88
C ILE A 111 -0.09 5.87 -3.50
N ARG A 112 0.53 5.14 -2.60
CA ARG A 112 0.02 5.05 -1.22
C ARG A 112 0.56 6.20 -0.38
N ILE A 113 -0.34 6.93 0.27
CA ILE A 113 -0.03 7.89 1.35
C ILE A 113 -0.44 7.25 2.67
N GLY A 114 0.57 6.74 3.39
CA GLY A 114 0.37 6.01 4.64
C GLY A 114 1.00 6.69 5.85
N THR A 115 0.76 6.09 7.01
CA THR A 115 1.46 6.36 8.27
C THR A 115 2.13 5.09 8.75
N SER A 116 3.29 5.20 9.38
CA SER A 116 4.00 4.04 9.92
C SER A 116 4.85 4.37 11.14
N GLY A 117 5.37 3.33 11.78
CA GLY A 117 6.36 3.46 12.84
C GLY A 117 7.75 3.07 12.33
N SER A 118 8.74 3.95 12.51
CA SER A 118 10.14 3.62 12.25
C SER A 118 10.67 2.60 13.24
N LEU A 119 11.56 1.73 12.74
CA LEU A 119 12.33 0.76 13.53
C LEU A 119 13.80 1.19 13.67
N GLN A 120 14.24 2.21 12.94
CA GLN A 120 15.62 2.66 12.90
C GLN A 120 15.79 3.98 13.66
N PRO A 121 16.83 4.12 14.53
CA PRO A 121 17.02 5.31 15.35
C PRO A 121 17.34 6.57 14.52
N ASN A 122 17.90 6.40 13.32
CA ASN A 122 18.29 7.49 12.41
C ASN A 122 17.14 7.96 11.49
N ILE A 123 15.95 7.37 11.59
CA ILE A 123 14.74 7.82 10.86
C ILE A 123 13.78 8.42 11.89
N PRO A 124 13.83 9.74 12.14
CA PRO A 124 13.06 10.37 13.20
C PRO A 124 11.56 10.44 12.88
N VAL A 125 10.75 10.70 13.90
CA VAL A 125 9.35 11.11 13.69
C VAL A 125 9.29 12.39 12.85
N ASP A 126 8.17 12.62 12.17
CA ASP A 126 7.92 13.74 11.27
C ASP A 126 8.75 13.73 9.97
N SER A 127 9.45 12.62 9.68
CA SER A 127 10.06 12.37 8.39
C SER A 127 9.16 11.53 7.48
N VAL A 128 9.56 11.36 6.22
CA VAL A 128 8.89 10.53 5.23
C VAL A 128 9.81 9.40 4.78
N VAL A 129 9.27 8.19 4.73
CA VAL A 129 9.94 7.02 4.13
C VAL A 129 9.22 6.65 2.84
N MET A 130 9.96 6.59 1.74
CA MET A 130 9.55 5.96 0.49
C MET A 130 10.03 4.51 0.50
N SER A 131 9.11 3.56 0.37
CA SER A 131 9.42 2.14 0.42
C SER A 131 9.98 1.67 -0.92
N GLU A 132 11.30 1.39 -1.00
CA GLU A 132 11.90 0.79 -2.21
C GLU A 132 11.57 -0.71 -2.29
N TYR A 133 11.53 -1.37 -1.14
CA TYR A 133 11.14 -2.77 -0.97
C TYR A 133 10.06 -2.89 0.10
N ALA A 134 9.28 -3.95 0.00
CA ALA A 134 8.34 -4.34 1.05
C ALA A 134 8.42 -5.84 1.31
N ILE A 135 8.41 -6.24 2.59
CA ILE A 135 8.29 -7.64 3.00
C ILE A 135 6.90 -7.88 3.60
N GLY A 136 6.15 -8.80 3.03
CA GLY A 136 4.86 -9.23 3.55
C GLY A 136 5.03 -10.36 4.57
N LEU A 137 4.47 -10.14 5.75
CA LEU A 137 4.44 -11.09 6.85
C LEU A 137 3.03 -11.66 7.06
N ASP A 138 2.13 -11.42 6.09
CA ASP A 138 0.69 -11.64 6.14
C ASP A 138 0.21 -12.89 5.38
N ASN A 139 1.01 -13.44 4.50
CA ASN A 139 0.71 -14.58 3.61
C ASN A 139 -0.33 -14.35 2.50
N MET A 140 -1.02 -13.21 2.44
CA MET A 140 -2.10 -13.01 1.46
C MET A 140 -1.62 -13.27 0.02
N LEU A 141 -0.47 -12.70 -0.33
CA LEU A 141 0.06 -12.80 -1.69
C LEU A 141 0.50 -14.23 -2.07
N ARG A 142 0.73 -15.11 -1.10
CA ARG A 142 1.03 -16.54 -1.35
C ARG A 142 -0.15 -17.33 -1.91
N SER A 143 -1.34 -16.74 -1.94
CA SER A 143 -2.49 -17.28 -2.67
C SER A 143 -2.40 -17.07 -4.19
N TYR A 144 -1.41 -16.30 -4.66
CA TYR A 144 -1.13 -16.02 -6.08
C TYR A 144 0.19 -16.65 -6.55
N CYS A 145 0.37 -16.75 -7.88
CA CYS A 145 1.63 -17.18 -8.48
C CYS A 145 2.62 -16.02 -8.51
N ILE A 146 3.42 -15.83 -7.46
CA ILE A 146 4.26 -14.63 -7.25
C ILE A 146 5.70 -14.77 -7.69
N ASP A 147 6.12 -15.90 -8.24
CA ASP A 147 7.53 -16.20 -8.55
C ASP A 147 8.16 -15.18 -9.51
N SER A 148 7.35 -14.58 -10.39
CA SER A 148 7.82 -13.57 -11.35
C SER A 148 8.08 -12.19 -10.74
N VAL A 149 7.60 -11.92 -9.55
CA VAL A 149 7.67 -10.58 -8.89
C VAL A 149 8.35 -10.61 -7.54
N SER A 150 8.49 -11.77 -6.91
CA SER A 150 9.15 -11.93 -5.60
C SER A 150 10.68 -11.93 -5.70
N ILE A 151 11.35 -11.66 -4.58
CA ILE A 151 12.82 -11.62 -4.46
C ILE A 151 13.26 -12.72 -3.48
N PRO A 152 13.44 -13.98 -3.97
CA PRO A 152 13.66 -15.14 -3.10
C PRO A 152 14.92 -15.07 -2.25
N GLU A 153 15.97 -14.42 -2.73
CA GLU A 153 17.23 -14.27 -1.98
C GLU A 153 17.05 -13.44 -0.70
N ILE A 154 16.28 -12.36 -0.74
CA ILE A 154 15.97 -11.55 0.45
C ILE A 154 15.01 -12.31 1.37
N GLU A 155 14.01 -13.02 0.82
CA GLU A 155 13.10 -13.86 1.59
C GLU A 155 13.86 -14.91 2.42
N MET A 156 14.80 -15.63 1.77
CA MET A 156 15.62 -16.66 2.43
C MET A 156 16.55 -16.07 3.48
N ALA A 157 17.17 -14.92 3.18
CA ALA A 157 18.00 -14.21 4.15
C ALA A 157 17.20 -13.81 5.39
N PHE A 158 16.01 -13.24 5.21
CA PHE A 158 15.11 -12.86 6.30
C PHE A 158 14.72 -14.06 7.16
N ILE A 159 14.25 -15.14 6.54
CA ILE A 159 13.85 -16.37 7.25
C ILE A 159 15.01 -16.91 8.10
N LYS A 160 16.22 -16.93 7.53
CA LYS A 160 17.41 -17.43 8.21
C LYS A 160 17.84 -16.53 9.38
N GLN A 161 17.95 -15.22 9.15
CA GLN A 161 18.45 -14.28 10.16
C GLN A 161 17.47 -14.12 11.33
N THR A 162 16.16 -14.11 11.05
CA THR A 162 15.14 -13.94 12.08
C THR A 162 14.74 -15.24 12.75
N ASN A 163 15.24 -16.39 12.28
CA ASN A 163 14.74 -17.71 12.67
C ASN A 163 13.20 -17.74 12.58
N TRP A 164 12.67 -17.32 11.41
CA TRP A 164 11.24 -17.14 11.20
C TRP A 164 10.48 -18.46 11.39
N ASP A 165 9.45 -18.43 12.23
CA ASP A 165 8.63 -19.60 12.48
C ASP A 165 7.76 -19.94 11.27
N VAL A 166 7.89 -21.15 10.77
CA VAL A 166 7.12 -21.65 9.60
C VAL A 166 5.60 -21.59 9.82
N GLN A 167 5.13 -21.63 11.07
CA GLN A 167 3.72 -21.53 11.40
C GLN A 167 3.14 -20.14 11.11
N LYS A 168 3.98 -19.11 11.03
CA LYS A 168 3.59 -17.77 10.61
C LYS A 168 3.44 -17.64 9.09
N GLY A 169 3.74 -18.72 8.34
CA GLY A 169 3.80 -18.75 6.90
C GLY A 169 5.09 -18.17 6.32
N LYS A 170 5.25 -18.29 5.00
CA LYS A 170 6.47 -17.87 4.31
C LYS A 170 6.38 -16.37 3.95
N PRO A 171 7.27 -15.50 4.46
CA PRO A 171 7.35 -14.10 4.02
C PRO A 171 7.60 -14.00 2.50
N TYR A 172 7.22 -12.87 1.92
CA TYR A 172 7.49 -12.54 0.52
C TYR A 172 8.04 -11.13 0.41
N VAL A 173 8.96 -10.91 -0.54
CA VAL A 173 9.60 -9.59 -0.75
C VAL A 173 9.34 -9.11 -2.15
N ILE A 174 8.85 -7.89 -2.28
CA ILE A 174 8.49 -7.25 -3.55
C ILE A 174 9.17 -5.88 -3.62
N ARG A 175 9.58 -5.48 -4.85
CA ARG A 175 10.13 -4.16 -5.14
C ARG A 175 9.02 -3.19 -5.61
N SER A 176 9.19 -1.91 -5.29
CA SER A 176 8.39 -0.82 -5.84
C SER A 176 8.62 -0.63 -7.35
N SER A 177 7.74 0.12 -8.01
CA SER A 177 7.94 0.54 -9.39
C SER A 177 9.11 1.53 -9.51
N GLU A 178 10.13 1.19 -10.30
CA GLU A 178 11.29 2.07 -10.57
C GLU A 178 10.85 3.41 -11.20
N ILE A 179 9.82 3.41 -12.04
CA ILE A 179 9.31 4.63 -12.67
C ILE A 179 8.75 5.57 -11.62
N LEU A 180 7.89 5.08 -10.73
CA LEU A 180 7.32 5.90 -9.67
C LEU A 180 8.36 6.25 -8.61
N LYS A 181 9.28 5.33 -8.27
CA LYS A 181 10.39 5.63 -7.37
C LYS A 181 11.18 6.85 -7.85
N ASN A 182 11.57 6.86 -9.12
CA ASN A 182 12.32 7.99 -9.68
C ASN A 182 11.51 9.29 -9.72
N GLN A 183 10.19 9.20 -9.97
CA GLN A 183 9.30 10.38 -9.96
C GLN A 183 9.19 11.00 -8.57
N PHE A 184 9.11 10.16 -7.52
CA PHE A 184 8.94 10.58 -6.12
C PHE A 184 10.27 10.69 -5.34
N ASP A 185 11.42 10.51 -5.97
CA ASP A 185 12.71 10.64 -5.30
C ASP A 185 13.03 12.11 -4.93
N SER A 186 13.60 12.29 -3.74
CA SER A 186 14.02 13.57 -3.21
C SER A 186 15.06 13.34 -2.11
N SER A 187 15.98 14.31 -1.95
CA SER A 187 16.95 14.29 -0.84
C SER A 187 16.32 14.44 0.55
N GLU A 188 15.06 14.87 0.62
CA GLU A 188 14.33 15.06 1.87
C GLU A 188 13.58 13.79 2.33
N ILE A 189 13.56 12.75 1.49
CA ILE A 189 12.83 11.51 1.75
C ILE A 189 13.80 10.36 2.02
N HIS A 190 13.61 9.66 3.13
CA HIS A 190 14.33 8.43 3.43
C HIS A 190 13.87 7.31 2.49
N LYS A 191 14.83 6.58 1.93
CA LYS A 191 14.56 5.34 1.20
C LYS A 191 14.50 4.19 2.20
N GLY A 192 13.52 3.30 2.05
CA GLY A 192 13.27 2.30 3.06
C GLY A 192 12.87 0.93 2.53
N PHE A 193 12.97 -0.02 3.43
CA PHE A 193 12.42 -1.37 3.30
C PHE A 193 11.31 -1.53 4.35
N THR A 194 10.08 -1.63 3.90
CA THR A 194 8.90 -1.63 4.77
C THR A 194 8.46 -3.06 5.09
N ALA A 195 8.23 -3.36 6.37
CA ALA A 195 7.57 -4.60 6.76
C ALA A 195 6.05 -4.39 6.85
N THR A 196 5.31 -5.27 6.17
CA THR A 196 3.84 -5.29 6.13
C THR A 196 3.34 -6.44 6.97
N ALA A 197 2.62 -6.14 8.05
CA ALA A 197 2.09 -7.13 8.98
C ALA A 197 0.57 -7.31 8.80
N GLY A 198 0.06 -8.53 8.93
CA GLY A 198 -1.36 -8.85 8.84
C GLY A 198 -2.20 -8.43 10.06
N GLY A 199 -1.67 -7.61 10.96
CA GLY A 199 -2.38 -7.09 12.12
C GLY A 199 -1.55 -6.06 12.88
N PHE A 200 -2.21 -5.24 13.70
CA PHE A 200 -1.57 -4.10 14.36
C PHE A 200 -0.89 -4.46 15.70
N TYR A 201 -1.45 -5.40 16.47
CA TYR A 201 -0.94 -5.74 17.79
C TYR A 201 0.08 -6.89 17.74
N GLY A 202 -0.34 -8.13 17.95
CA GLY A 202 0.53 -9.31 18.00
C GLY A 202 1.41 -9.48 16.76
N PRO A 203 0.88 -9.37 15.51
CA PRO A 203 1.69 -9.45 14.30
C PRO A 203 2.77 -8.38 14.18
N GLN A 204 2.63 -7.25 14.88
CA GLN A 204 3.65 -6.20 14.98
C GLN A 204 4.40 -6.20 16.30
N GLY A 205 4.34 -7.27 17.08
CA GLY A 205 5.05 -7.40 18.35
C GLY A 205 4.57 -6.49 19.47
N ARG A 206 3.30 -6.01 19.42
CA ARG A 206 2.70 -5.23 20.51
C ARG A 206 1.96 -6.14 21.48
N ILE A 207 2.20 -5.92 22.77
CA ILE A 207 1.59 -6.67 23.86
C ILE A 207 0.64 -5.74 24.61
N LEU A 208 -0.61 -6.15 24.76
CA LEU A 208 -1.55 -5.56 25.71
C LEU A 208 -1.85 -6.60 26.81
N ARG A 209 -2.92 -7.38 26.64
CA ARG A 209 -3.32 -8.42 27.58
C ARG A 209 -2.87 -9.82 27.17
N LEU A 210 -2.75 -10.05 25.87
CA LEU A 210 -2.35 -11.35 25.33
C LEU A 210 -0.84 -11.39 25.11
N ASP A 211 -0.21 -12.48 25.50
CA ASP A 211 1.17 -12.77 25.15
C ASP A 211 1.30 -13.00 23.63
N ILE A 212 2.45 -12.63 23.08
CA ILE A 212 2.79 -12.87 21.67
C ILE A 212 3.69 -14.12 21.58
N GLN A 213 3.58 -14.81 20.45
CA GLN A 213 4.32 -16.04 20.18
C GLN A 213 5.86 -15.83 20.19
N ASP A 214 6.33 -14.68 19.73
CA ASP A 214 7.75 -14.32 19.67
C ASP A 214 7.97 -12.94 20.31
N SER A 215 8.41 -12.92 21.57
CA SER A 215 8.69 -11.70 22.32
C SER A 215 9.85 -10.87 21.74
N HIS A 216 10.70 -11.48 20.90
CA HIS A 216 11.85 -10.83 20.25
C HIS A 216 11.56 -10.42 18.78
N LEU A 217 10.32 -10.52 18.32
CA LEU A 217 9.94 -10.25 16.92
C LEU A 217 10.47 -8.90 16.42
N ASN A 218 10.23 -7.83 17.17
CA ASN A 218 10.66 -6.49 16.77
C ASN A 218 12.19 -6.39 16.67
N GLN A 219 12.92 -6.95 17.64
CA GLN A 219 14.38 -6.98 17.63
C GLN A 219 14.93 -7.76 16.43
N LYS A 220 14.29 -8.86 16.04
CA LYS A 220 14.69 -9.65 14.87
C LYS A 220 14.43 -8.89 13.57
N ILE A 221 13.35 -8.13 13.49
CA ILE A 221 12.99 -7.34 12.30
C ILE A 221 13.90 -6.12 12.17
N ASP A 222 14.18 -5.39 13.25
CA ASP A 222 15.01 -4.18 13.21
C ASP A 222 16.49 -4.47 12.96
N GLN A 223 16.97 -5.65 13.36
CA GLN A 223 18.35 -6.11 13.13
C GLN A 223 18.55 -6.80 11.78
N PHE A 224 17.48 -7.06 11.03
CA PHE A 224 17.61 -7.67 9.71
C PHE A 224 18.36 -6.76 8.75
N GLU A 225 19.37 -7.33 8.07
CA GLU A 225 20.15 -6.66 7.04
C GLU A 225 20.45 -7.60 5.86
N PHE A 226 20.34 -7.08 4.66
CA PHE A 226 20.73 -7.76 3.42
C PHE A 226 21.38 -6.74 2.47
N ASP A 227 22.66 -6.92 2.17
CA ASP A 227 23.45 -6.03 1.28
C ASP A 227 23.35 -4.53 1.68
N GLY A 228 23.40 -4.23 2.99
CA GLY A 228 23.26 -2.88 3.53
C GLY A 228 21.83 -2.35 3.58
N ILE A 229 20.83 -3.17 3.19
CA ILE A 229 19.40 -2.80 3.25
C ILE A 229 18.81 -3.30 4.56
N GLN A 230 18.27 -2.40 5.37
CA GLN A 230 17.61 -2.72 6.64
C GLN A 230 16.11 -2.43 6.57
N ILE A 231 15.32 -3.18 7.35
CA ILE A 231 13.90 -2.86 7.51
C ILE A 231 13.77 -1.56 8.30
N THR A 232 13.15 -0.57 7.68
CA THR A 232 13.09 0.80 8.18
C THR A 232 11.83 1.11 8.99
N ASN A 233 10.71 0.52 8.61
CA ASN A 233 9.41 0.83 9.19
C ASN A 233 8.42 -0.31 9.05
N LEU A 234 7.34 -0.24 9.83
CA LEU A 234 6.33 -1.28 9.94
C LEU A 234 4.93 -0.70 9.75
N GLU A 235 4.14 -1.30 8.86
CA GLU A 235 2.76 -0.93 8.54
C GLU A 235 1.95 -2.17 8.10
N MET A 236 0.85 -2.02 7.34
CA MET A 236 -0.08 -3.13 7.12
C MET A 236 -0.49 -3.38 5.65
N GLU A 237 0.00 -2.65 4.62
CA GLU A 237 -0.54 -2.76 3.25
C GLU A 237 0.51 -2.78 2.13
N THR A 238 1.68 -2.18 2.30
CA THR A 238 2.63 -1.89 1.20
C THR A 238 3.06 -3.12 0.40
N ALA A 239 3.38 -4.24 1.06
CA ALA A 239 3.81 -5.45 0.35
C ALA A 239 2.69 -6.05 -0.52
N ALA A 240 1.45 -6.04 -0.02
CA ALA A 240 0.28 -6.48 -0.76
C ALA A 240 0.03 -5.58 -1.99
N ILE A 241 0.12 -4.26 -1.82
CA ILE A 241 -0.03 -3.29 -2.91
C ILE A 241 1.03 -3.52 -3.99
N TYR A 242 2.31 -3.67 -3.61
CA TYR A 242 3.38 -3.87 -4.58
C TYR A 242 3.22 -5.18 -5.35
N GLY A 243 2.92 -6.26 -4.63
CA GLY A 243 2.79 -7.57 -5.24
C GLY A 243 1.62 -7.66 -6.22
N LEU A 244 0.43 -7.25 -5.81
CA LEU A 244 -0.73 -7.27 -6.69
C LEU A 244 -0.59 -6.29 -7.85
N ALA A 245 -0.09 -5.08 -7.62
CA ALA A 245 0.16 -4.13 -8.69
C ALA A 245 1.12 -4.70 -9.74
N ALA A 246 2.23 -5.32 -9.32
CA ALA A 246 3.19 -5.93 -10.22
C ALA A 246 2.60 -7.10 -11.01
N LEU A 247 1.85 -8.00 -10.35
CA LEU A 247 1.19 -9.14 -10.99
C LEU A 247 0.15 -8.72 -12.03
N LEU A 248 -0.58 -7.64 -11.76
CA LEU A 248 -1.61 -7.09 -12.64
C LEU A 248 -1.05 -6.11 -13.71
N GLY A 249 0.27 -5.88 -13.72
CA GLY A 249 0.91 -4.97 -14.69
C GLY A 249 0.73 -3.49 -14.37
N HIS A 250 0.39 -3.16 -13.14
CA HIS A 250 0.30 -1.80 -12.61
C HIS A 250 1.62 -1.35 -11.98
N ARG A 251 1.73 -0.06 -11.67
CA ARG A 251 2.87 0.55 -10.98
C ARG A 251 2.45 0.98 -9.60
N ALA A 252 3.29 0.74 -8.59
CA ALA A 252 3.00 1.17 -7.23
C ALA A 252 4.21 1.76 -6.52
N ILE A 253 3.95 2.76 -5.67
CA ILE A 253 4.90 3.36 -4.72
C ILE A 253 4.17 3.67 -3.41
N SER A 254 4.84 3.48 -2.28
CA SER A 254 4.31 3.79 -0.96
C SER A 254 5.17 4.83 -0.27
N LEU A 255 4.54 5.91 0.18
CA LEU A 255 5.11 6.99 0.94
C LEU A 255 4.50 6.99 2.34
N ASN A 256 5.33 6.93 3.37
CA ASN A 256 4.90 6.77 4.75
C ASN A 256 5.35 7.94 5.60
N ALA A 257 4.40 8.68 6.18
CA ALA A 257 4.69 9.63 7.25
C ALA A 257 5.07 8.86 8.52
N ILE A 258 6.24 9.12 9.08
CA ILE A 258 6.73 8.49 10.30
C ILE A 258 6.14 9.21 11.50
N ILE A 259 5.12 8.61 12.14
CA ILE A 259 4.42 9.18 13.30
C ILE A 259 4.90 8.61 14.64
N ALA A 260 5.64 7.51 14.61
CA ALA A 260 6.26 6.90 15.78
C ALA A 260 7.67 6.41 15.43
N ASN A 261 8.59 6.43 16.38
CA ASN A 261 9.87 5.74 16.26
C ASN A 261 10.01 4.77 17.43
N ARG A 262 10.01 3.47 17.13
CA ARG A 262 10.06 2.40 18.13
C ARG A 262 11.45 2.23 18.73
N ALA A 263 12.50 2.50 17.96
CA ALA A 263 13.88 2.41 18.46
C ALA A 263 14.17 3.47 19.54
N ASN A 264 13.60 4.68 19.39
CA ASN A 264 13.78 5.79 20.31
C ASN A 264 12.63 5.95 21.32
N GLY A 265 11.55 5.17 21.19
CA GLY A 265 10.36 5.26 22.03
C GLY A 265 9.61 6.58 21.89
N THR A 266 9.70 7.25 20.74
CA THR A 266 9.09 8.57 20.51
C THR A 266 7.84 8.50 19.65
N PHE A 267 6.95 9.48 19.83
CA PHE A 267 5.73 9.66 19.03
C PHE A 267 5.66 11.14 18.60
N SER A 268 5.15 11.39 17.38
CA SER A 268 5.03 12.73 16.83
C SER A 268 4.05 13.58 17.66
N ASN A 269 4.43 14.82 17.92
CA ASN A 269 3.54 15.82 18.52
C ASN A 269 2.68 16.55 17.47
N LYS A 270 2.96 16.32 16.17
CA LYS A 270 2.29 16.98 15.03
C LYS A 270 1.97 16.02 13.87
N PRO A 271 1.39 14.83 14.14
CA PRO A 271 1.19 13.82 13.12
C PRO A 271 0.35 14.31 11.93
N TYR A 272 -0.62 15.18 12.17
CA TYR A 272 -1.48 15.74 11.11
C TYR A 272 -0.71 16.66 10.18
N GLU A 273 0.19 17.52 10.70
CA GLU A 273 1.04 18.38 9.89
C GLU A 273 1.99 17.55 9.00
N THR A 274 2.56 16.49 9.53
CA THR A 274 3.42 15.56 8.77
C THR A 274 2.67 14.91 7.62
N ILE A 275 1.42 14.49 7.87
CA ILE A 275 0.55 13.92 6.83
C ILE A 275 0.20 14.98 5.77
N ASP A 276 -0.09 16.23 6.17
CA ASP A 276 -0.42 17.33 5.25
C ASP A 276 0.76 17.68 4.34
N ASN A 277 1.97 17.69 4.90
CA ASN A 277 3.18 17.89 4.13
C ASN A 277 3.40 16.76 3.11
N LEU A 278 3.15 15.50 3.50
CA LEU A 278 3.24 14.36 2.59
C LEU A 278 2.17 14.42 1.49
N ILE A 279 0.94 14.80 1.80
CA ILE A 279 -0.12 15.00 0.81
C ILE A 279 0.29 16.05 -0.22
N ARG A 280 0.74 17.21 0.24
CA ARG A 280 1.20 18.30 -0.64
C ARG A 280 2.34 17.85 -1.54
N TYR A 281 3.37 17.23 -0.96
CA TYR A 281 4.49 16.66 -1.70
C TYR A 281 4.01 15.69 -2.79
N THR A 282 3.12 14.77 -2.44
CA THR A 282 2.62 13.78 -3.38
C THR A 282 1.85 14.41 -4.53
N LEU A 283 0.97 15.38 -4.24
CA LEU A 283 0.21 16.07 -5.28
C LEU A 283 1.11 16.90 -6.21
N GLU A 284 2.13 17.57 -5.67
CA GLU A 284 3.09 18.34 -6.47
C GLU A 284 3.95 17.45 -7.39
N LYS A 285 4.30 16.25 -6.96
CA LYS A 285 5.06 15.30 -7.76
C LYS A 285 4.22 14.63 -8.86
N LEU A 286 2.90 14.69 -8.75
CA LEU A 286 1.99 14.12 -9.75
C LEU A 286 1.73 15.05 -10.94
N VAL A 287 2.00 16.34 -10.83
CA VAL A 287 1.68 17.35 -11.87
C VAL A 287 2.92 17.95 -12.53
#